data_2cf50285e56a92fae7389f5e8b5f29d3
#
_entry.id   2cf50285e56a92fae7389f5e8b5f29d3
#
_cell.length_a   1.000
_cell.length_b   1.000
_cell.length_c   1.000
_cell.angle_alpha   90.00
_cell.angle_beta   90.00
_cell.angle_gamma   90.00
#
_symmetry.space_group_name_H-M   'P 1'
#
loop_
_entity.id
_entity.type
_entity.pdbx_description
1 polymer ?
#
loop_
_entity_poly.entity_id
_entity_poly.type
_entity_poly.pdbx_seq_one_letter_code
_entity_poly.pdbx_strand_id
1 'polypeptide(L)'
;MKTKNWILIVPFILMSFWSQAQTVSARSNEFEVDFSGTKQFVNSTIPVINWATPIPETSFVQDNKFKIKAEIASTSPLKSITISIKETVATASRGMLSIQPEGTERYNSIVEKSLTLMDGENLIEIVAENIEGLKTISYRKVHVGSASLADATKLNRTDYALIFATDNYDNWSDLVNPVFDSRTIAEELRKTYGFKVEMIENATQSAILRKIREYGEKKYQPLDQLFIFFAGHGTYDQTFGEGFVVTKESLLNDEAKTTYLSHNRLRSITNNIPCEHIFLGMDVCFGGTFDQALASSRGADDEVYKEQNQTEFITRKLTYKTRKFLTSGGKTYVSDGIPGKHSPFAKNFIDALRSRGGRDGILTLPEIVSYVEKLKIQPRFGEFGDNAPGSDFIFVAR
;
A
#
# COMPACT_ATOMS: atom_id res chain seq x y z
N MET A 1 -79.74 -26.64 30.77
CA MET A 1 -78.64 -27.34 30.12
C MET A 1 -77.35 -26.63 30.50
N LYS A 2 -76.50 -27.27 31.30
CA LYS A 2 -75.27 -26.70 31.83
C LYS A 2 -74.12 -27.19 30.95
N THR A 3 -73.40 -26.32 30.28
CA THR A 3 -72.17 -26.62 29.58
C THR A 3 -70.99 -26.41 30.51
N LYS A 4 -70.26 -27.49 30.77
CA LYS A 4 -68.97 -27.48 31.51
C LYS A 4 -67.81 -27.05 30.61
N ASN A 5 -67.15 -25.97 30.98
CA ASN A 5 -65.85 -25.60 30.37
C ASN A 5 -64.76 -26.40 31.10
N TRP A 6 -63.97 -27.14 30.32
CA TRP A 6 -62.74 -27.77 30.73
C TRP A 6 -61.57 -26.84 30.40
N ILE A 7 -60.87 -26.44 31.46
CA ILE A 7 -59.63 -25.72 31.34
C ILE A 7 -58.50 -26.75 31.27
N LEU A 8 -57.83 -26.81 30.11
CA LEU A 8 -56.61 -27.60 29.95
C LEU A 8 -55.40 -26.78 30.44
N ILE A 9 -54.81 -27.21 31.55
CA ILE A 9 -53.56 -26.67 32.08
C ILE A 9 -52.40 -27.42 31.37
N VAL A 10 -51.64 -26.75 30.50
CA VAL A 10 -50.43 -27.27 29.90
C VAL A 10 -49.25 -26.91 30.82
N PRO A 11 -48.47 -27.88 31.32
CA PRO A 11 -47.30 -27.56 32.12
C PRO A 11 -46.17 -27.01 31.21
N PHE A 12 -45.71 -25.81 31.53
CA PHE A 12 -44.56 -25.21 30.90
C PHE A 12 -43.30 -25.86 31.47
N ILE A 13 -42.65 -26.75 30.69
CA ILE A 13 -41.36 -27.33 31.06
C ILE A 13 -40.30 -26.30 30.73
N LEU A 14 -39.72 -25.65 31.75
CA LEU A 14 -38.53 -24.84 31.65
C LEU A 14 -37.32 -25.76 31.33
N MET A 15 -36.93 -25.82 30.06
CA MET A 15 -35.63 -26.35 29.67
C MET A 15 -34.58 -25.31 30.02
N SER A 16 -33.84 -25.53 31.08
CA SER A 16 -32.61 -24.81 31.38
C SER A 16 -31.53 -25.26 30.37
N PHE A 17 -31.22 -24.41 29.39
CA PHE A 17 -30.04 -24.60 28.55
C PHE A 17 -28.80 -24.34 29.41
N TRP A 18 -28.09 -25.38 29.72
CA TRP A 18 -26.73 -25.27 30.21
C TRP A 18 -25.86 -24.88 29.02
N SER A 19 -25.51 -23.61 28.95
CA SER A 19 -24.46 -23.11 28.03
C SER A 19 -23.13 -23.65 28.54
N GLN A 20 -22.59 -24.65 27.85
CA GLN A 20 -21.22 -25.03 28.07
C GLN A 20 -20.33 -23.95 27.41
N ALA A 21 -19.58 -23.24 28.22
CA ALA A 21 -18.54 -22.35 27.75
C ALA A 21 -17.49 -23.18 27.02
N GLN A 22 -17.37 -22.95 25.71
CA GLN A 22 -16.28 -23.55 24.91
C GLN A 22 -14.96 -22.87 25.29
N THR A 23 -14.03 -23.65 25.80
CA THR A 23 -12.65 -23.21 26.04
C THR A 23 -11.96 -23.05 24.69
N VAL A 24 -11.65 -21.82 24.30
CA VAL A 24 -10.85 -21.55 23.11
C VAL A 24 -9.41 -21.36 23.57
N SER A 25 -8.52 -22.28 23.22
CA SER A 25 -7.08 -22.12 23.42
C SER A 25 -6.42 -21.77 22.09
N ALA A 26 -5.70 -20.67 22.06
CA ALA A 26 -4.85 -20.30 20.93
C ALA A 26 -3.38 -20.50 21.33
N ARG A 27 -2.64 -21.30 20.56
CA ARG A 27 -1.19 -21.47 20.74
C ARG A 27 -0.46 -20.72 19.64
N SER A 28 0.43 -19.82 20.02
CA SER A 28 1.50 -19.34 19.16
C SER A 28 2.80 -20.07 19.56
N ASN A 29 3.81 -20.02 18.70
CA ASN A 29 5.10 -20.68 18.98
C ASN A 29 5.83 -20.10 20.20
N GLU A 30 5.28 -19.07 20.86
CA GLU A 30 5.96 -18.30 21.91
C GLU A 30 5.16 -18.17 23.23
N PHE A 31 3.83 -18.31 23.23
CA PHE A 31 3.05 -18.26 24.48
C PHE A 31 1.66 -18.92 24.34
N GLU A 32 1.18 -19.43 25.44
CA GLU A 32 -0.15 -20.02 25.57
C GLU A 32 -1.04 -19.02 26.33
N VAL A 33 -2.17 -18.62 25.74
CA VAL A 33 -3.16 -17.75 26.40
C VAL A 33 -4.35 -18.59 26.81
N ASP A 34 -4.51 -18.77 28.12
CA ASP A 34 -5.67 -19.47 28.71
C ASP A 34 -6.75 -18.45 29.10
N PHE A 35 -7.89 -18.51 28.43
CA PHE A 35 -9.05 -17.65 28.72
C PHE A 35 -10.06 -18.26 29.70
N SER A 36 -9.80 -19.44 30.29
CA SER A 36 -10.75 -20.17 31.13
C SER A 36 -10.72 -19.82 32.63
N GLY A 37 -9.82 -18.97 33.06
CA GLY A 37 -9.61 -18.66 34.48
C GLY A 37 -10.13 -17.29 34.89
N THR A 38 -11.03 -17.27 35.87
CA THR A 38 -11.32 -16.09 36.71
C THR A 38 -10.15 -15.76 37.64
N LYS A 39 -8.94 -15.64 37.08
CA LYS A 39 -7.84 -15.01 37.81
C LYS A 39 -7.98 -13.50 37.64
N GLN A 40 -7.98 -12.78 38.77
CA GLN A 40 -7.85 -11.32 38.74
C GLN A 40 -6.79 -10.95 37.72
N PHE A 41 -7.22 -10.25 36.66
CA PHE A 41 -6.29 -9.62 35.73
C PHE A 41 -5.49 -8.62 36.54
N VAL A 42 -4.29 -8.99 36.93
CA VAL A 42 -3.26 -8.02 37.20
C VAL A 42 -3.10 -7.28 35.88
N ASN A 43 -3.23 -5.95 35.91
CA ASN A 43 -3.12 -5.08 34.72
C ASN A 43 -1.67 -5.10 34.16
N SER A 44 -1.13 -6.27 33.83
CA SER A 44 0.16 -6.41 33.19
C SER A 44 -0.02 -6.42 31.69
N THR A 45 0.38 -5.34 31.05
CA THR A 45 0.43 -5.25 29.61
C THR A 45 1.80 -5.70 29.11
N ILE A 46 1.78 -6.36 27.98
CA ILE A 46 3.01 -6.71 27.24
C ILE A 46 3.77 -5.42 26.91
N PRO A 47 5.11 -5.37 27.07
CA PRO A 47 5.89 -4.21 26.64
C PRO A 47 5.64 -3.82 25.19
N VAL A 48 5.63 -2.53 24.88
CA VAL A 48 5.46 -2.01 23.52
C VAL A 48 6.79 -1.45 23.04
N ILE A 49 7.21 -1.83 21.84
CA ILE A 49 8.44 -1.36 21.20
C ILE A 49 8.08 -0.47 20.02
N ASN A 50 8.42 0.81 20.10
CA ASN A 50 8.25 1.80 19.04
C ASN A 50 9.60 2.16 18.45
N TRP A 51 9.83 1.87 17.18
CA TRP A 51 11.05 2.24 16.49
C TRP A 51 11.01 3.70 16.05
N ALA A 52 11.99 4.47 16.51
CA ALA A 52 12.23 5.82 16.02
C ALA A 52 13.28 5.83 14.89
N THR A 53 14.25 4.89 14.91
CA THR A 53 15.26 4.69 13.87
C THR A 53 15.70 3.23 13.84
N PRO A 54 15.58 2.53 12.70
CA PRO A 54 14.84 2.94 11.51
C PRO A 54 13.33 2.79 11.73
N ILE A 55 12.57 3.71 11.16
CA ILE A 55 11.09 3.60 11.14
C ILE A 55 10.67 2.44 10.23
N PRO A 56 11.22 2.32 8.98
CA PRO A 56 10.84 1.24 8.08
C PRO A 56 11.31 -0.14 8.57
N GLU A 57 10.53 -1.17 8.24
CA GLU A 57 10.87 -2.56 8.55
C GLU A 57 12.15 -3.03 7.82
N THR A 58 12.40 -2.49 6.62
CA THR A 58 13.61 -2.76 5.84
C THR A 58 14.32 -1.46 5.51
N SER A 59 15.63 -1.41 5.72
CA SER A 59 16.48 -0.25 5.41
C SER A 59 17.73 -0.69 4.64
N PHE A 60 18.29 0.23 3.84
CA PHE A 60 19.50 0.02 3.05
C PHE A 60 20.50 1.13 3.38
N VAL A 61 21.74 0.76 3.67
CA VAL A 61 22.79 1.70 4.08
C VAL A 61 24.13 1.33 3.45
N GLN A 62 24.96 2.35 3.20
CA GLN A 62 26.30 2.12 2.67
C GLN A 62 27.30 1.76 3.77
N ASP A 63 27.18 2.44 4.91
CA ASP A 63 28.08 2.27 6.03
C ASP A 63 27.65 1.11 6.92
N ASN A 64 28.63 0.38 7.41
CA ASN A 64 28.41 -0.69 8.38
C ASN A 64 28.10 -0.20 9.80
N LYS A 65 28.28 1.10 10.08
CA LYS A 65 27.88 1.71 11.36
C LYS A 65 26.45 2.22 11.23
N PHE A 66 25.55 1.55 11.93
CA PHE A 66 24.11 1.84 11.88
C PHE A 66 23.59 2.24 13.25
N LYS A 67 22.91 3.39 13.33
CA LYS A 67 22.34 3.90 14.58
C LYS A 67 20.89 3.43 14.67
N ILE A 68 20.55 2.81 15.80
CA ILE A 68 19.16 2.47 16.14
C ILE A 68 18.68 3.34 17.28
N LYS A 69 17.37 3.65 17.23
CA LYS A 69 16.65 4.28 18.34
C LYS A 69 15.27 3.66 18.46
N ALA A 70 14.93 3.20 19.65
CA ALA A 70 13.61 2.64 19.94
C ALA A 70 13.15 3.11 21.32
N GLU A 71 11.85 3.35 21.45
CA GLU A 71 11.18 3.68 22.70
C GLU A 71 10.41 2.45 23.17
N ILE A 72 10.68 2.00 24.38
CA ILE A 72 10.05 0.83 24.98
C ILE A 72 9.20 1.29 26.15
N ALA A 73 7.90 1.10 26.06
CA ALA A 73 6.94 1.43 27.11
C ALA A 73 6.35 0.15 27.72
N SER A 74 6.21 0.12 29.04
CA SER A 74 5.60 -0.99 29.76
C SER A 74 4.87 -0.49 30.99
N THR A 75 3.70 -1.04 31.29
CA THR A 75 2.97 -0.74 32.52
C THR A 75 3.53 -1.48 33.73
N SER A 76 4.19 -2.63 33.49
CA SER A 76 4.95 -3.36 34.49
C SER A 76 6.44 -3.10 34.32
N PRO A 77 7.25 -3.07 35.40
CA PRO A 77 8.67 -2.78 35.29
C PRO A 77 9.37 -3.71 34.28
N LEU A 78 10.13 -3.13 33.38
CA LEU A 78 11.00 -3.89 32.48
C LEU A 78 12.10 -4.61 33.30
N LYS A 79 12.31 -5.88 32.96
CA LYS A 79 13.37 -6.72 33.50
C LYS A 79 14.62 -6.60 32.66
N SER A 80 14.44 -6.68 31.32
CA SER A 80 15.55 -6.59 30.40
C SER A 80 15.11 -6.13 29.02
N ILE A 81 16.02 -5.46 28.31
CA ILE A 81 15.91 -5.18 26.88
C ILE A 81 17.14 -5.80 26.23
N THR A 82 16.92 -6.69 25.28
CA THR A 82 17.98 -7.37 24.54
C THR A 82 17.95 -6.93 23.09
N ILE A 83 19.10 -6.54 22.56
CA ILE A 83 19.31 -6.21 21.16
C ILE A 83 20.23 -7.26 20.57
N SER A 84 19.83 -7.89 19.48
CA SER A 84 20.66 -8.87 18.79
C SER A 84 20.69 -8.63 17.28
N ILE A 85 21.82 -8.99 16.66
CA ILE A 85 21.98 -8.99 15.22
C ILE A 85 22.01 -10.45 14.77
N LYS A 86 21.03 -10.84 13.95
CA LYS A 86 20.91 -12.21 13.40
C LYS A 86 21.24 -12.22 11.93
N GLU A 87 21.81 -13.32 11.45
CA GLU A 87 21.86 -13.61 10.02
C GLU A 87 20.57 -14.28 9.57
N THR A 88 20.10 -13.91 8.38
CA THR A 88 18.85 -14.46 7.82
C THR A 88 18.93 -15.94 7.50
N VAL A 89 20.15 -16.48 7.34
CA VAL A 89 20.41 -17.88 6.94
C VAL A 89 20.84 -18.78 8.11
N ALA A 90 21.23 -18.18 9.25
CA ALA A 90 21.67 -18.92 10.43
C ALA A 90 20.94 -18.45 11.69
N THR A 91 20.50 -19.40 12.51
CA THR A 91 19.89 -19.14 13.84
C THR A 91 20.89 -18.58 14.87
N ALA A 92 22.15 -18.36 14.50
CA ALA A 92 23.19 -17.85 15.37
C ALA A 92 23.14 -16.31 15.47
N SER A 93 23.05 -15.79 16.69
CA SER A 93 23.19 -14.37 16.98
C SER A 93 24.68 -13.98 16.95
N ARG A 94 25.05 -12.97 16.14
CA ARG A 94 26.45 -12.49 16.03
C ARG A 94 26.82 -11.42 17.05
N GLY A 95 25.86 -10.82 17.69
CA GLY A 95 26.07 -9.84 18.74
C GLY A 95 24.82 -9.71 19.58
N MET A 96 24.98 -9.72 20.89
CA MET A 96 23.88 -9.54 21.83
C MET A 96 24.29 -8.48 22.85
N LEU A 97 23.45 -7.46 22.99
CA LEU A 97 23.56 -6.45 24.02
C LEU A 97 22.35 -6.57 24.94
N SER A 98 22.58 -6.80 26.22
CA SER A 98 21.51 -6.80 27.22
C SER A 98 21.58 -5.54 28.06
N ILE A 99 20.45 -4.86 28.21
CA ILE A 99 20.25 -3.67 29.00
C ILE A 99 19.29 -4.03 30.14
N GLN A 100 19.66 -3.70 31.38
CA GLN A 100 18.77 -3.82 32.53
C GLN A 100 18.33 -2.39 32.91
N PRO A 101 17.12 -1.98 32.61
CA PRO A 101 16.62 -0.64 32.95
C PRO A 101 16.49 -0.46 34.45
N GLU A 102 16.85 0.74 34.94
CA GLU A 102 16.78 1.09 36.36
C GLU A 102 15.88 2.32 36.59
N GLY A 103 15.40 2.48 37.80
CA GLY A 103 14.59 3.65 38.18
C GLY A 103 13.36 3.84 37.28
N THR A 104 13.16 5.04 36.75
CA THR A 104 12.05 5.40 35.85
C THR A 104 12.17 4.77 34.49
N GLU A 105 13.36 4.39 34.03
CA GLU A 105 13.59 3.70 32.77
C GLU A 105 12.99 2.31 32.74
N ARG A 106 12.62 1.74 33.88
CA ARG A 106 11.90 0.46 33.93
C ARG A 106 10.50 0.50 33.36
N TYR A 107 9.92 1.68 33.18
CA TYR A 107 8.58 1.84 32.60
C TYR A 107 8.60 2.46 31.20
N ASN A 108 9.58 3.36 30.98
CA ASN A 108 9.79 4.00 29.68
C ASN A 108 11.29 4.07 29.43
N SER A 109 11.79 3.22 28.55
CA SER A 109 13.21 3.17 28.22
C SER A 109 13.44 3.64 26.79
N ILE A 110 14.41 4.53 26.61
CA ILE A 110 14.89 4.92 25.28
C ILE A 110 16.20 4.21 25.01
N VAL A 111 16.19 3.34 24.03
CA VAL A 111 17.37 2.64 23.56
C VAL A 111 17.92 3.35 22.33
N GLU A 112 19.13 3.91 22.45
CA GLU A 112 19.85 4.53 21.35
C GLU A 112 21.25 3.92 21.27
N LYS A 113 21.55 3.18 20.21
CA LYS A 113 22.82 2.45 20.05
C LYS A 113 23.32 2.53 18.61
N SER A 114 24.65 2.62 18.48
CA SER A 114 25.34 2.41 17.20
C SER A 114 25.76 0.94 17.10
N LEU A 115 25.30 0.27 16.07
CA LEU A 115 25.59 -1.13 15.78
C LEU A 115 26.62 -1.19 14.64
N THR A 116 27.52 -2.18 14.68
CA THR A 116 28.36 -2.50 13.53
C THR A 116 27.74 -3.70 12.84
N LEU A 117 27.23 -3.46 11.64
CA LEU A 117 26.58 -4.45 10.81
C LEU A 117 27.59 -5.06 9.82
N MET A 118 27.25 -6.18 9.21
CA MET A 118 28.06 -6.77 8.16
C MET A 118 27.52 -6.41 6.79
N ASP A 119 28.36 -6.50 5.79
CA ASP A 119 27.93 -6.38 4.40
C ASP A 119 26.84 -7.42 4.09
N GLY A 120 25.78 -6.99 3.36
CA GLY A 120 24.62 -7.79 3.08
C GLY A 120 23.47 -7.61 4.09
N GLU A 121 22.62 -8.61 4.20
CA GLU A 121 21.40 -8.55 5.02
C GLU A 121 21.69 -8.82 6.50
N ASN A 122 21.22 -7.91 7.36
CA ASN A 122 21.27 -8.02 8.81
C ASN A 122 19.86 -7.92 9.37
N LEU A 123 19.49 -8.81 10.30
CA LEU A 123 18.23 -8.74 11.03
C LEU A 123 18.52 -8.24 12.46
N ILE A 124 18.08 -7.03 12.77
CA ILE A 124 18.19 -6.44 14.10
C ILE A 124 16.93 -6.79 14.87
N GLU A 125 17.08 -7.48 15.98
CA GLU A 125 16.01 -7.88 16.89
C GLU A 125 16.10 -7.09 18.18
N ILE A 126 14.97 -6.55 18.65
CA ILE A 126 14.82 -6.04 20.03
C ILE A 126 13.80 -6.92 20.74
N VAL A 127 14.19 -7.45 21.88
CA VAL A 127 13.33 -8.19 22.81
C VAL A 127 13.22 -7.38 24.09
N ALA A 128 11.99 -7.00 24.47
CA ALA A 128 11.70 -6.37 25.77
C ALA A 128 10.96 -7.37 26.64
N GLU A 129 11.47 -7.64 27.84
CA GLU A 129 10.86 -8.52 28.84
C GLU A 129 10.54 -7.73 30.11
N ASN A 130 9.34 -7.86 30.65
CA ASN A 130 8.99 -7.31 31.97
C ASN A 130 9.26 -8.31 33.10
N ILE A 131 9.13 -7.86 34.35
CA ILE A 131 9.36 -8.71 35.54
C ILE A 131 8.40 -9.89 35.66
N GLU A 132 7.28 -9.87 34.96
CA GLU A 132 6.27 -10.93 34.92
C GLU A 132 6.59 -11.97 33.85
N GLY A 133 7.68 -11.78 33.07
CA GLY A 133 8.12 -12.69 32.02
C GLY A 133 7.43 -12.49 30.68
N LEU A 134 6.57 -11.46 30.54
CA LEU A 134 5.93 -11.14 29.27
C LEU A 134 6.94 -10.46 28.33
N LYS A 135 6.95 -10.89 27.08
CA LYS A 135 7.93 -10.44 26.09
C LYS A 135 7.27 -9.86 24.85
N THR A 136 7.89 -8.83 24.31
CA THR A 136 7.63 -8.34 22.96
C THR A 136 8.92 -8.45 22.17
N ILE A 137 8.80 -8.94 20.94
CA ILE A 137 9.89 -9.07 19.98
C ILE A 137 9.58 -8.21 18.77
N SER A 138 10.51 -7.39 18.34
CA SER A 138 10.37 -6.55 17.15
C SER A 138 11.65 -6.58 16.33
N TYR A 139 11.49 -6.60 15.00
CA TYR A 139 12.59 -6.76 14.06
C TYR A 139 12.72 -5.56 13.14
N ARG A 140 13.96 -5.30 12.69
CA ARG A 140 14.27 -4.44 11.56
C ARG A 140 15.34 -5.11 10.71
N LYS A 141 15.11 -5.11 9.41
CA LYS A 141 16.03 -5.63 8.41
C LYS A 141 16.88 -4.49 7.87
N VAL A 142 18.21 -4.66 7.87
CA VAL A 142 19.15 -3.67 7.34
C VAL A 142 20.10 -4.32 6.36
N HIS A 143 20.13 -3.82 5.14
CA HIS A 143 21.08 -4.22 4.11
C HIS A 143 22.23 -3.22 4.07
N VAL A 144 23.47 -3.72 4.17
CA VAL A 144 24.69 -2.91 4.20
C VAL A 144 25.55 -3.15 2.97
N GLY A 145 26.17 -2.09 2.47
CA GLY A 145 27.23 -2.14 1.45
C GLY A 145 26.81 -1.70 0.04
N SER A 146 27.79 -1.30 -0.76
CA SER A 146 27.59 -0.82 -2.13
C SER A 146 27.04 -1.87 -3.10
N ALA A 147 27.32 -3.14 -2.86
CA ALA A 147 26.71 -4.24 -3.62
C ALA A 147 25.22 -4.36 -3.33
N SER A 148 24.78 -4.16 -2.06
CA SER A 148 23.37 -4.16 -1.71
C SER A 148 22.63 -2.94 -2.25
N LEU A 149 23.34 -1.88 -2.59
CA LEU A 149 22.80 -0.66 -3.19
C LEU A 149 22.74 -0.73 -4.72
N ALA A 150 23.78 -1.28 -5.36
CA ALA A 150 23.72 -1.67 -6.78
C ALA A 150 22.69 -2.80 -6.99
N ASP A 151 22.48 -3.66 -5.98
CA ASP A 151 21.42 -4.65 -5.93
C ASP A 151 20.08 -4.06 -5.49
N ALA A 152 20.00 -2.89 -4.88
CA ALA A 152 18.71 -2.21 -4.62
C ALA A 152 18.10 -1.63 -5.90
N THR A 153 18.91 -1.22 -6.88
CA THR A 153 18.43 -0.97 -8.25
C THR A 153 18.23 -2.27 -9.04
N LYS A 154 18.93 -3.35 -8.67
CA LYS A 154 18.78 -4.72 -9.16
C LYS A 154 18.00 -5.62 -8.21
N LEU A 155 17.42 -5.07 -7.13
CA LEU A 155 16.60 -5.85 -6.21
C LEU A 155 15.68 -6.73 -7.02
N ASN A 156 15.43 -7.91 -6.52
CA ASN A 156 14.50 -8.92 -7.02
C ASN A 156 13.08 -8.34 -7.09
N ARG A 157 12.99 -7.13 -7.68
CA ARG A 157 11.83 -6.29 -7.86
C ARG A 157 11.28 -6.49 -9.26
N THR A 158 10.01 -6.65 -9.34
CA THR A 158 9.28 -6.63 -10.60
C THR A 158 8.33 -5.45 -10.61
N ASP A 159 8.44 -4.63 -11.65
CA ASP A 159 7.49 -3.57 -11.92
C ASP A 159 6.45 -4.10 -12.91
N TYR A 160 5.19 -4.11 -12.48
CA TYR A 160 4.04 -4.57 -13.27
C TYR A 160 3.25 -3.39 -13.79
N ALA A 161 2.70 -3.52 -15.00
CA ALA A 161 1.71 -2.59 -15.51
C ALA A 161 0.51 -3.35 -16.07
N LEU A 162 -0.69 -2.95 -15.64
CA LEU A 162 -1.97 -3.46 -16.09
C LEU A 162 -2.73 -2.32 -16.76
N ILE A 163 -2.93 -2.41 -18.08
CA ILE A 163 -3.46 -1.32 -18.90
C ILE A 163 -4.79 -1.76 -19.51
N PHE A 164 -5.83 -0.95 -19.31
CA PHE A 164 -7.13 -1.11 -19.93
C PHE A 164 -7.41 0.08 -20.85
N ALA A 165 -7.65 -0.17 -22.11
CA ALA A 165 -7.94 0.87 -23.11
C ALA A 165 -9.15 0.48 -23.93
N THR A 166 -10.10 1.41 -24.05
CA THR A 166 -11.33 1.19 -24.81
C THR A 166 -11.53 2.32 -25.78
N ASP A 167 -11.55 2.01 -27.07
CA ASP A 167 -11.85 2.92 -28.18
C ASP A 167 -13.06 2.48 -29.00
N ASN A 168 -13.45 1.19 -28.91
CA ASN A 168 -14.60 0.61 -29.61
C ASN A 168 -15.67 0.19 -28.59
N TYR A 169 -16.84 0.78 -28.69
CA TYR A 169 -17.96 0.62 -27.76
C TYR A 169 -19.20 0.05 -28.44
N ASP A 170 -19.91 -0.81 -27.74
CA ASP A 170 -21.16 -1.41 -28.28
C ASP A 170 -22.34 -0.42 -28.29
N ASN A 171 -22.36 0.56 -27.35
CA ASN A 171 -23.51 1.46 -27.18
C ASN A 171 -23.10 2.95 -27.02
N TRP A 172 -21.81 3.26 -26.98
CA TRP A 172 -21.27 4.60 -26.93
C TRP A 172 -20.58 4.93 -28.25
N SER A 173 -20.33 6.21 -28.53
CA SER A 173 -19.51 6.60 -29.69
C SER A 173 -18.07 6.10 -29.51
N ASP A 174 -17.49 5.58 -30.58
CA ASP A 174 -16.10 5.18 -30.60
C ASP A 174 -15.17 6.38 -30.36
N LEU A 175 -14.00 6.10 -29.77
CA LEU A 175 -12.89 7.03 -29.60
C LEU A 175 -11.76 6.65 -30.56
N VAL A 176 -10.77 7.53 -30.70
CA VAL A 176 -9.69 7.33 -31.70
C VAL A 176 -8.34 7.06 -31.06
N ASN A 177 -8.06 7.57 -29.89
CA ASN A 177 -6.71 7.57 -29.33
C ASN A 177 -6.48 6.63 -28.13
N PRO A 178 -7.47 6.18 -27.34
CA PRO A 178 -7.21 5.43 -26.10
C PRO A 178 -6.32 4.21 -26.25
N VAL A 179 -6.58 3.38 -27.27
CA VAL A 179 -5.77 2.19 -27.56
C VAL A 179 -4.40 2.57 -28.10
N PHE A 180 -4.34 3.55 -29.01
CA PHE A 180 -3.09 4.06 -29.58
C PHE A 180 -2.16 4.65 -28.51
N ASP A 181 -2.70 5.46 -27.62
CA ASP A 181 -1.99 6.09 -26.49
C ASP A 181 -1.46 5.04 -25.52
N SER A 182 -2.36 4.12 -25.15
CA SER A 182 -2.02 3.05 -24.22
C SER A 182 -0.95 2.10 -24.76
N ARG A 183 -0.96 1.79 -26.05
CA ARG A 183 0.11 1.01 -26.69
C ARG A 183 1.45 1.74 -26.62
N THR A 184 1.47 3.05 -26.84
CA THR A 184 2.69 3.86 -26.72
C THR A 184 3.21 3.89 -25.29
N ILE A 185 2.33 4.09 -24.31
CA ILE A 185 2.69 4.03 -22.89
C ILE A 185 3.24 2.64 -22.53
N ALA A 186 2.56 1.58 -22.96
CA ALA A 186 2.98 0.20 -22.72
C ALA A 186 4.39 -0.08 -23.30
N GLU A 187 4.69 0.48 -24.48
CA GLU A 187 5.98 0.33 -25.13
C GLU A 187 7.08 1.04 -24.34
N GLU A 188 6.87 2.30 -23.92
CA GLU A 188 7.81 3.04 -23.09
C GLU A 188 8.08 2.35 -21.75
N LEU A 189 7.03 1.84 -21.09
CA LEU A 189 7.16 1.09 -19.84
C LEU A 189 7.99 -0.18 -20.01
N ARG A 190 7.79 -0.92 -21.10
CA ARG A 190 8.59 -2.13 -21.38
C ARG A 190 10.03 -1.82 -21.71
N LYS A 191 10.26 -0.91 -22.67
CA LYS A 191 11.58 -0.66 -23.25
C LYS A 191 12.48 0.17 -22.34
N THR A 192 11.91 1.22 -21.74
CA THR A 192 12.68 2.18 -20.96
C THR A 192 12.80 1.79 -19.51
N TYR A 193 11.72 1.21 -18.91
CA TYR A 193 11.65 0.96 -17.48
C TYR A 193 11.61 -0.53 -17.12
N GLY A 194 11.48 -1.43 -18.11
CA GLY A 194 11.50 -2.88 -17.91
C GLY A 194 10.28 -3.44 -17.18
N PHE A 195 9.13 -2.77 -17.27
CA PHE A 195 7.88 -3.27 -16.70
C PHE A 195 7.40 -4.54 -17.40
N LYS A 196 6.81 -5.44 -16.63
CA LYS A 196 5.97 -6.53 -17.17
C LYS A 196 4.59 -5.98 -17.44
N VAL A 197 4.32 -5.64 -18.70
CA VAL A 197 3.09 -4.97 -19.11
C VAL A 197 2.10 -5.97 -19.69
N GLU A 198 0.90 -5.97 -19.13
CA GLU A 198 -0.28 -6.62 -19.67
C GLU A 198 -1.28 -5.55 -20.08
N MET A 199 -1.74 -5.62 -21.33
CA MET A 199 -2.70 -4.67 -21.90
C MET A 199 -3.92 -5.40 -22.40
N ILE A 200 -5.10 -4.90 -22.03
CA ILE A 200 -6.40 -5.44 -22.43
C ILE A 200 -7.15 -4.33 -23.17
N GLU A 201 -7.41 -4.56 -24.44
CA GLU A 201 -8.11 -3.64 -25.31
C GLU A 201 -9.60 -3.97 -25.34
N ASN A 202 -10.44 -2.94 -25.35
CA ASN A 202 -11.89 -3.05 -25.50
C ASN A 202 -12.53 -4.06 -24.53
N ALA A 203 -12.16 -3.96 -23.25
CA ALA A 203 -12.57 -4.91 -22.24
C ALA A 203 -13.98 -4.63 -21.73
N THR A 204 -14.71 -5.71 -21.44
CA THR A 204 -15.97 -5.67 -20.67
C THR A 204 -15.69 -5.43 -19.20
N GLN A 205 -16.68 -4.94 -18.46
CA GLN A 205 -16.57 -4.76 -16.99
C GLN A 205 -16.15 -6.07 -16.32
N SER A 206 -16.75 -7.18 -16.72
CA SER A 206 -16.43 -8.50 -16.19
C SER A 206 -14.98 -8.91 -16.47
N ALA A 207 -14.47 -8.62 -17.66
CA ALA A 207 -13.07 -8.89 -18.02
C ALA A 207 -12.09 -8.04 -17.20
N ILE A 208 -12.39 -6.75 -17.00
CA ILE A 208 -11.60 -5.85 -16.16
C ILE A 208 -11.54 -6.38 -14.72
N LEU A 209 -12.70 -6.68 -14.13
CA LEU A 209 -12.79 -7.14 -12.74
C LEU A 209 -12.09 -8.48 -12.53
N ARG A 210 -12.22 -9.41 -13.48
CA ARG A 210 -11.50 -10.70 -13.45
C ARG A 210 -9.99 -10.48 -13.50
N LYS A 211 -9.50 -9.60 -14.37
CA LYS A 211 -8.08 -9.32 -14.49
C LYS A 211 -7.52 -8.63 -13.24
N ILE A 212 -8.23 -7.66 -12.66
CA ILE A 212 -7.83 -7.05 -11.37
C ILE A 212 -7.79 -8.11 -10.27
N ARG A 213 -8.74 -9.07 -10.27
CA ARG A 213 -8.75 -10.17 -9.30
C ARG A 213 -7.52 -11.06 -9.45
N GLU A 214 -7.11 -11.41 -10.68
CA GLU A 214 -5.88 -12.18 -10.93
C GLU A 214 -4.64 -11.47 -10.33
N TYR A 215 -4.60 -10.13 -10.42
CA TYR A 215 -3.55 -9.33 -9.78
C TYR A 215 -3.70 -9.28 -8.25
N GLY A 216 -4.92 -9.35 -7.72
CA GLY A 216 -5.20 -9.49 -6.29
C GLY A 216 -4.77 -10.83 -5.69
N GLU A 217 -4.71 -11.89 -6.49
CA GLU A 217 -4.30 -13.23 -6.09
C GLU A 217 -2.79 -13.49 -6.31
N LYS A 218 -2.10 -12.54 -6.97
CA LYS A 218 -0.66 -12.63 -7.24
C LYS A 218 0.16 -12.41 -5.95
N LYS A 219 1.28 -13.12 -5.84
CA LYS A 219 2.27 -12.86 -4.78
C LYS A 219 3.26 -11.80 -5.25
N TYR A 220 3.44 -10.78 -4.44
CA TYR A 220 4.37 -9.68 -4.68
C TYR A 220 5.54 -9.74 -3.70
N GLN A 221 6.70 -9.27 -4.15
CA GLN A 221 7.81 -8.94 -3.27
C GLN A 221 7.58 -7.55 -2.65
N PRO A 222 8.17 -7.22 -1.50
CA PRO A 222 7.91 -5.96 -0.80
C PRO A 222 8.15 -4.69 -1.64
N LEU A 223 9.05 -4.74 -2.62
CA LEU A 223 9.40 -3.59 -3.46
C LEU A 223 8.80 -3.66 -4.86
N ASP A 224 7.98 -4.68 -5.14
CA ASP A 224 7.26 -4.75 -6.42
C ASP A 224 6.29 -3.57 -6.54
N GLN A 225 6.16 -3.06 -7.76
CA GLN A 225 5.26 -1.99 -8.08
C GLN A 225 4.19 -2.43 -9.08
N LEU A 226 3.01 -1.85 -8.98
CA LEU A 226 1.91 -2.07 -9.91
C LEU A 226 1.38 -0.73 -10.41
N PHE A 227 1.58 -0.45 -11.69
CA PHE A 227 0.90 0.63 -12.40
C PHE A 227 -0.38 0.08 -13.03
N ILE A 228 -1.52 0.70 -12.74
CA ILE A 228 -2.81 0.39 -13.39
C ILE A 228 -3.21 1.62 -14.19
N PHE A 229 -3.55 1.43 -15.46
CA PHE A 229 -3.92 2.54 -16.34
C PHE A 229 -5.24 2.27 -17.05
N PHE A 230 -6.10 3.29 -17.08
CA PHE A 230 -7.35 3.28 -17.81
C PHE A 230 -7.38 4.40 -18.83
N ALA A 231 -7.78 4.09 -20.07
CA ALA A 231 -8.03 5.07 -21.12
C ALA A 231 -9.35 4.77 -21.83
N GLY A 232 -10.17 5.80 -22.03
CA GLY A 232 -11.47 5.67 -22.68
C GLY A 232 -12.52 6.65 -22.18
N HIS A 233 -13.80 6.33 -22.38
CA HIS A 233 -14.88 7.12 -21.86
C HIS A 233 -15.02 7.03 -20.33
N GLY A 234 -15.41 8.15 -19.74
CA GLY A 234 -15.89 8.24 -18.37
C GLY A 234 -17.23 8.97 -18.31
N THR A 235 -18.01 8.69 -17.29
CA THR A 235 -19.28 9.38 -17.02
C THR A 235 -19.42 9.73 -15.55
N TYR A 236 -20.38 10.59 -15.23
CA TYR A 236 -20.59 11.11 -13.89
C TYR A 236 -22.08 11.12 -13.52
N ASP A 237 -22.38 10.58 -12.35
CA ASP A 237 -23.70 10.70 -11.74
C ASP A 237 -23.73 11.94 -10.85
N GLN A 238 -24.50 12.94 -11.26
CA GLN A 238 -24.66 14.19 -10.51
C GLN A 238 -25.45 13.99 -9.22
N THR A 239 -26.36 13.00 -9.18
CA THR A 239 -27.22 12.73 -8.04
C THR A 239 -26.42 12.19 -6.85
N PHE A 240 -25.52 11.26 -7.10
CA PHE A 240 -24.71 10.63 -6.06
C PHE A 240 -23.25 11.15 -6.02
N GLY A 241 -22.88 12.01 -6.94
CA GLY A 241 -21.54 12.59 -6.99
C GLY A 241 -20.46 11.58 -7.36
N GLU A 242 -20.80 10.51 -8.12
CA GLU A 242 -19.91 9.42 -8.43
C GLU A 242 -19.48 9.41 -9.90
N GLY A 243 -18.20 9.14 -10.14
CA GLY A 243 -17.64 8.92 -11.47
C GLY A 243 -17.51 7.45 -11.80
N PHE A 244 -17.51 7.17 -13.11
CA PHE A 244 -17.46 5.82 -13.64
C PHE A 244 -16.55 5.73 -14.86
N VAL A 245 -15.86 4.62 -14.99
CA VAL A 245 -15.26 4.18 -16.27
C VAL A 245 -16.34 3.49 -17.10
N VAL A 246 -16.46 3.91 -18.34
CA VAL A 246 -17.35 3.29 -19.32
C VAL A 246 -16.61 2.12 -19.94
N THR A 247 -17.17 0.92 -19.84
CA THR A 247 -16.61 -0.30 -20.42
C THR A 247 -17.22 -0.58 -21.81
N LYS A 248 -16.64 -1.50 -22.55
CA LYS A 248 -17.05 -1.79 -23.94
C LYS A 248 -18.56 -1.95 -24.10
N GLU A 249 -19.19 -2.74 -23.23
CA GLU A 249 -20.61 -3.10 -23.28
C GLU A 249 -21.54 -2.15 -22.51
N SER A 250 -21.00 -1.11 -21.88
CA SER A 250 -21.80 -0.18 -21.08
C SER A 250 -22.94 0.45 -21.89
N LEU A 251 -24.14 0.48 -21.31
CA LEU A 251 -25.32 1.06 -21.96
C LEU A 251 -25.29 2.59 -21.86
N LEU A 252 -25.65 3.30 -22.93
CA LEU A 252 -25.63 4.77 -22.94
C LEU A 252 -26.59 5.39 -21.90
N ASN A 253 -27.75 4.78 -21.70
CA ASN A 253 -28.82 5.25 -20.80
C ASN A 253 -29.08 4.25 -19.67
N ASP A 254 -28.07 3.88 -18.92
CA ASP A 254 -28.20 3.03 -17.74
C ASP A 254 -28.50 3.88 -16.50
N GLU A 255 -29.77 4.01 -16.14
CA GLU A 255 -30.19 4.79 -14.95
C GLU A 255 -29.61 4.22 -13.66
N ALA A 256 -29.51 2.89 -13.54
CA ALA A 256 -28.98 2.20 -12.37
C ALA A 256 -27.45 2.17 -12.30
N LYS A 257 -26.74 2.60 -13.35
CA LYS A 257 -25.28 2.64 -13.48
C LYS A 257 -24.59 1.26 -13.29
N THR A 258 -25.35 0.18 -13.48
CA THR A 258 -24.86 -1.19 -13.23
C THR A 258 -23.87 -1.69 -14.27
N THR A 259 -23.93 -1.14 -15.50
CA THR A 259 -23.05 -1.50 -16.61
C THR A 259 -21.74 -0.72 -16.62
N TYR A 260 -21.58 0.25 -15.71
CA TYR A 260 -20.37 1.06 -15.58
C TYR A 260 -19.50 0.58 -14.43
N LEU A 261 -18.20 0.78 -14.53
CA LEU A 261 -17.26 0.50 -13.43
C LEU A 261 -17.09 1.74 -12.55
N SER A 262 -17.69 1.71 -11.35
CA SER A 262 -17.66 2.83 -10.42
C SER A 262 -16.24 3.10 -9.88
N HIS A 263 -15.88 4.37 -9.74
CA HIS A 263 -14.60 4.78 -9.16
C HIS A 263 -14.47 4.33 -7.70
N ASN A 264 -15.56 4.30 -6.92
CA ASN A 264 -15.55 3.79 -5.55
C ASN A 264 -15.20 2.31 -5.50
N ARG A 265 -15.82 1.50 -6.39
CA ARG A 265 -15.50 0.08 -6.50
C ARG A 265 -14.06 -0.13 -6.94
N LEU A 266 -13.62 0.61 -7.97
CA LEU A 266 -12.26 0.52 -8.48
C LEU A 266 -11.23 0.86 -7.39
N ARG A 267 -11.47 1.93 -6.62
CA ARG A 267 -10.62 2.33 -5.48
C ARG A 267 -10.54 1.23 -4.44
N SER A 268 -11.68 0.68 -4.03
CA SER A 268 -11.75 -0.36 -3.01
C SER A 268 -11.00 -1.63 -3.44
N ILE A 269 -11.27 -2.16 -4.64
CA ILE A 269 -10.61 -3.38 -5.10
C ILE A 269 -9.11 -3.18 -5.34
N THR A 270 -8.70 -2.02 -5.86
CA THR A 270 -7.29 -1.71 -6.08
C THR A 270 -6.53 -1.55 -4.77
N ASN A 271 -7.12 -0.93 -3.76
CA ASN A 271 -6.51 -0.80 -2.43
C ASN A 271 -6.19 -2.16 -1.79
N ASN A 272 -7.02 -3.17 -2.07
CA ASN A 272 -6.91 -4.51 -1.51
C ASN A 272 -5.97 -5.45 -2.30
N ILE A 273 -5.35 -5.00 -3.39
CA ILE A 273 -4.30 -5.79 -4.06
C ILE A 273 -3.08 -5.84 -3.14
N PRO A 274 -2.50 -7.05 -2.90
CA PRO A 274 -1.37 -7.23 -1.96
C PRO A 274 -0.02 -6.79 -2.57
N CYS A 275 0.00 -5.69 -3.31
CA CYS A 275 1.18 -4.99 -3.79
C CYS A 275 1.38 -3.73 -2.95
N GLU A 276 2.56 -3.52 -2.38
CA GLU A 276 2.81 -2.37 -1.51
C GLU A 276 2.74 -1.04 -2.27
N HIS A 277 3.15 -1.01 -3.54
CA HIS A 277 3.25 0.22 -4.32
C HIS A 277 2.32 0.18 -5.53
N ILE A 278 1.21 0.93 -5.45
CA ILE A 278 0.23 1.01 -6.54
C ILE A 278 0.07 2.46 -6.98
N PHE A 279 0.19 2.67 -8.29
CA PHE A 279 -0.14 3.91 -8.97
C PHE A 279 -1.27 3.67 -9.97
N LEU A 280 -2.32 4.48 -9.89
CA LEU A 280 -3.47 4.43 -10.79
C LEU A 280 -3.47 5.66 -11.69
N GLY A 281 -3.28 5.44 -12.99
CA GLY A 281 -3.43 6.45 -14.03
C GLY A 281 -4.79 6.34 -14.71
N MET A 282 -5.47 7.46 -14.98
CA MET A 282 -6.77 7.45 -15.62
C MET A 282 -6.88 8.56 -16.66
N ASP A 283 -6.85 8.21 -17.94
CA ASP A 283 -7.20 9.10 -19.04
C ASP A 283 -8.65 8.89 -19.46
N VAL A 284 -9.55 9.26 -18.56
CA VAL A 284 -10.99 9.18 -18.71
C VAL A 284 -11.65 10.49 -18.25
N CYS A 285 -12.78 10.84 -18.87
CA CYS A 285 -13.59 11.96 -18.41
C CYS A 285 -14.05 11.73 -16.97
N PHE A 286 -14.16 12.81 -16.16
CA PHE A 286 -14.62 12.75 -14.76
C PHE A 286 -13.72 11.92 -13.82
N GLY A 287 -12.50 11.62 -14.22
CA GLY A 287 -11.52 10.91 -13.38
C GLY A 287 -11.27 11.57 -12.02
N GLY A 288 -11.43 12.89 -11.90
CA GLY A 288 -11.24 13.63 -10.66
C GLY A 288 -12.20 13.30 -9.52
N THR A 289 -13.26 12.54 -9.76
CA THR A 289 -14.13 12.00 -8.70
C THR A 289 -13.48 10.85 -7.93
N PHE A 290 -12.31 10.40 -8.38
CA PHE A 290 -11.48 9.45 -7.66
C PHE A 290 -10.88 10.06 -6.38
N ASP A 291 -10.74 11.39 -6.36
CA ASP A 291 -10.25 12.14 -5.21
C ASP A 291 -11.32 12.18 -4.10
N GLN A 292 -11.02 11.57 -2.96
CA GLN A 292 -11.73 11.83 -1.71
C GLN A 292 -10.82 12.75 -0.90
N ALA A 293 -11.20 14.03 -0.78
CA ALA A 293 -10.46 15.03 -0.03
C ALA A 293 -10.21 14.55 1.42
N LEU A 294 -9.09 13.87 1.63
CA LEU A 294 -8.52 13.67 2.95
C LEU A 294 -7.73 14.93 3.28
N ALA A 295 -8.16 15.64 4.30
CA ALA A 295 -7.42 16.77 4.85
C ALA A 295 -6.07 16.25 5.36
N SER A 296 -5.01 16.42 4.58
CA SER A 296 -3.65 16.13 5.01
C SER A 296 -3.17 17.25 5.92
N SER A 297 -2.95 16.96 7.20
CA SER A 297 -2.20 17.82 8.09
C SER A 297 -0.72 17.79 7.67
N ARG A 298 -0.18 18.95 7.28
CA ARG A 298 1.27 19.12 7.08
C ARG A 298 1.92 19.24 8.44
N GLY A 299 2.72 18.24 8.81
CA GLY A 299 3.73 18.38 9.85
C GLY A 299 5.00 18.93 9.21
N ALA A 300 5.48 20.08 9.69
CA ALA A 300 6.79 20.59 9.33
C ALA A 300 7.82 19.98 10.28
N ASP A 301 8.68 19.12 9.76
CA ASP A 301 9.92 18.75 10.45
C ASP A 301 11.10 19.39 9.71
N ASP A 302 11.81 20.27 10.43
CA ASP A 302 13.07 20.86 10.01
C ASP A 302 14.19 19.81 10.09
N GLU A 303 14.38 19.02 9.04
CA GLU A 303 15.60 18.24 8.89
C GLU A 303 16.60 18.98 7.98
N VAL A 304 17.83 19.07 8.49
CA VAL A 304 18.98 19.64 7.79
C VAL A 304 19.17 18.96 6.44
N TYR A 305 19.07 19.72 5.36
CA TYR A 305 19.26 19.29 3.99
C TYR A 305 20.66 18.70 3.80
N LYS A 306 20.76 17.38 3.66
CA LYS A 306 21.88 16.67 3.03
C LYS A 306 21.40 16.15 1.69
N GLU A 307 22.16 16.40 0.62
CA GLU A 307 21.93 15.74 -0.67
C GLU A 307 21.98 14.23 -0.46
N GLN A 308 20.86 13.57 -0.76
CA GLN A 308 20.73 12.12 -0.63
C GLN A 308 21.25 11.48 -1.92
N ASN A 309 21.95 10.34 -1.80
CA ASN A 309 22.30 9.59 -2.99
C ASN A 309 21.04 8.92 -3.57
N GLN A 310 21.14 8.62 -4.87
CA GLN A 310 20.04 8.11 -5.70
C GLN A 310 19.34 6.87 -5.10
N THR A 311 20.10 6.00 -4.47
CA THR A 311 19.60 4.73 -3.93
C THR A 311 18.88 4.90 -2.60
N GLU A 312 19.37 5.78 -1.73
CA GLU A 312 18.66 6.16 -0.50
C GLU A 312 17.32 6.79 -0.84
N PHE A 313 17.28 7.60 -1.91
CA PHE A 313 16.05 8.19 -2.39
C PHE A 313 15.05 7.12 -2.88
N ILE A 314 15.47 6.18 -3.75
CA ILE A 314 14.62 5.07 -4.24
C ILE A 314 14.10 4.25 -3.07
N THR A 315 14.99 3.86 -2.16
CA THR A 315 14.64 3.03 -1.01
C THR A 315 13.64 3.71 -0.09
N ARG A 316 13.87 4.99 0.22
CA ARG A 316 12.95 5.77 1.03
C ARG A 316 11.57 5.86 0.39
N LYS A 317 11.50 6.05 -0.92
CA LYS A 317 10.24 6.12 -1.66
C LYS A 317 9.51 4.78 -1.69
N LEU A 318 10.23 3.67 -1.83
CA LEU A 318 9.69 2.32 -1.85
C LEU A 318 9.59 1.65 -0.46
N THR A 319 9.82 2.39 0.60
CA THR A 319 9.64 1.88 1.98
C THR A 319 8.20 2.04 2.46
N TYR A 320 7.52 3.06 1.96
CA TYR A 320 6.19 3.42 2.42
C TYR A 320 5.14 2.92 1.44
N LYS A 321 4.07 2.35 1.97
CA LYS A 321 2.93 1.87 1.16
C LYS A 321 2.38 2.99 0.29
N THR A 322 2.34 2.75 -1.01
CA THR A 322 1.95 3.74 -2.01
C THR A 322 0.57 3.43 -2.58
N ARG A 323 -0.33 4.40 -2.49
CA ARG A 323 -1.64 4.40 -3.11
C ARG A 323 -1.88 5.78 -3.72
N LYS A 324 -1.34 6.00 -4.92
CA LYS A 324 -1.39 7.28 -5.63
C LYS A 324 -2.24 7.17 -6.89
N PHE A 325 -2.87 8.28 -7.27
CA PHE A 325 -3.58 8.34 -8.55
C PHE A 325 -3.27 9.63 -9.29
N LEU A 326 -3.41 9.57 -10.62
CA LEU A 326 -3.33 10.72 -11.52
C LEU A 326 -4.40 10.56 -12.59
N THR A 327 -5.25 11.58 -12.77
CA THR A 327 -6.32 11.57 -13.75
C THR A 327 -6.19 12.71 -14.73
N SER A 328 -6.64 12.53 -15.97
CA SER A 328 -6.54 13.54 -17.06
C SER A 328 -7.41 14.78 -16.83
N GLY A 329 -8.40 14.72 -15.94
CA GLY A 329 -9.25 15.86 -15.64
C GLY A 329 -10.03 15.67 -14.35
N GLY A 330 -10.67 16.77 -13.91
CA GLY A 330 -11.57 16.81 -12.75
C GLY A 330 -12.96 16.27 -13.11
N LYS A 331 -13.98 17.14 -12.89
CA LYS A 331 -15.40 16.86 -13.20
C LYS A 331 -15.84 17.37 -14.59
N THR A 332 -14.92 17.43 -15.55
CA THR A 332 -15.15 17.98 -16.88
C THR A 332 -14.81 16.98 -17.98
N TYR A 333 -15.38 17.22 -19.16
CA TYR A 333 -15.06 16.45 -20.35
C TYR A 333 -13.60 16.69 -20.77
N VAL A 334 -12.88 15.63 -21.09
CA VAL A 334 -11.51 15.66 -21.59
C VAL A 334 -11.53 15.29 -23.07
N SER A 335 -10.80 16.05 -23.90
CA SER A 335 -10.71 15.80 -25.33
C SER A 335 -9.89 14.54 -25.61
N ASP A 336 -10.39 13.66 -26.48
CA ASP A 336 -9.64 12.51 -27.03
C ASP A 336 -8.49 12.94 -27.97
N GLY A 337 -8.47 14.20 -28.41
CA GLY A 337 -7.47 14.72 -29.32
C GLY A 337 -7.81 14.51 -30.80
N ILE A 338 -6.76 14.48 -31.65
CA ILE A 338 -6.85 14.33 -33.10
C ILE A 338 -6.39 12.91 -33.48
N PRO A 339 -7.04 12.24 -34.46
CA PRO A 339 -6.60 10.92 -34.91
C PRO A 339 -5.11 10.89 -35.28
N GLY A 340 -4.40 9.90 -34.74
CA GLY A 340 -2.95 9.73 -34.94
C GLY A 340 -2.05 10.74 -34.22
N LYS A 341 -2.64 11.59 -33.36
CA LYS A 341 -1.93 12.42 -32.38
C LYS A 341 -2.50 12.06 -31.02
N HIS A 342 -1.63 11.81 -30.06
CA HIS A 342 -2.01 11.46 -28.71
C HIS A 342 -3.03 12.46 -28.12
N SER A 343 -3.85 11.99 -27.17
CA SER A 343 -4.65 12.87 -26.31
C SER A 343 -3.72 13.86 -25.60
N PRO A 344 -4.20 15.04 -25.23
CA PRO A 344 -3.34 16.01 -24.54
C PRO A 344 -2.71 15.47 -23.25
N PHE A 345 -3.45 14.66 -22.50
CA PHE A 345 -2.94 14.03 -21.28
C PHE A 345 -1.91 12.94 -21.60
N ALA A 346 -2.26 11.97 -22.46
CA ALA A 346 -1.36 10.89 -22.83
C ALA A 346 -0.05 11.42 -23.46
N LYS A 347 -0.13 12.46 -24.31
CA LYS A 347 1.06 13.10 -24.88
C LYS A 347 2.02 13.57 -23.80
N ASN A 348 1.52 14.34 -22.82
CA ASN A 348 2.39 14.88 -21.78
C ASN A 348 2.88 13.78 -20.81
N PHE A 349 2.05 12.76 -20.55
CA PHE A 349 2.46 11.59 -19.76
C PHE A 349 3.57 10.80 -20.47
N ILE A 350 3.44 10.58 -21.79
CA ILE A 350 4.48 9.94 -22.63
C ILE A 350 5.76 10.80 -22.67
N ASP A 351 5.63 12.12 -22.80
CA ASP A 351 6.78 13.03 -22.77
C ASP A 351 7.52 12.96 -21.43
N ALA A 352 6.77 12.85 -20.31
CA ALA A 352 7.36 12.61 -18.99
C ALA A 352 8.09 11.26 -18.92
N LEU A 353 7.51 10.17 -19.41
CA LEU A 353 8.16 8.86 -19.46
C LEU A 353 9.46 8.93 -20.30
N ARG A 354 9.45 9.62 -21.43
CA ARG A 354 10.62 9.80 -22.33
C ARG A 354 11.71 10.66 -21.74
N SER A 355 11.40 11.52 -20.76
CA SER A 355 12.41 12.30 -20.05
C SER A 355 13.35 11.45 -19.21
N ARG A 356 12.92 10.22 -18.85
CA ARG A 356 13.65 9.27 -18.01
C ARG A 356 14.06 9.82 -16.64
N GLY A 357 13.34 10.83 -16.10
CA GLY A 357 13.72 11.49 -14.86
C GLY A 357 15.00 12.35 -14.98
N GLY A 358 15.39 12.74 -16.19
CA GLY A 358 16.55 13.60 -16.39
C GLY A 358 17.88 12.87 -16.20
N ARG A 359 18.80 13.43 -15.38
CA ARG A 359 20.18 12.95 -15.23
C ARG A 359 20.30 11.68 -14.39
N ASP A 360 19.38 11.46 -13.48
CA ASP A 360 19.46 10.38 -12.51
C ASP A 360 18.74 9.10 -12.94
N GLY A 361 18.00 9.14 -14.04
CA GLY A 361 17.26 7.97 -14.55
C GLY A 361 16.08 7.56 -13.68
N ILE A 362 15.65 8.41 -12.73
CA ILE A 362 14.51 8.15 -11.85
C ILE A 362 13.43 9.17 -12.11
N LEU A 363 12.30 8.73 -12.62
CA LEU A 363 11.13 9.57 -12.83
C LEU A 363 10.13 9.35 -11.67
N THR A 364 9.85 10.41 -10.93
CA THR A 364 8.92 10.43 -9.81
C THR A 364 7.52 10.90 -10.23
N LEU A 365 6.50 10.64 -9.41
CA LEU A 365 5.14 11.14 -9.69
C LEU A 365 5.07 12.68 -9.69
N PRO A 366 5.71 13.42 -8.76
CA PRO A 366 5.74 14.88 -8.85
C PRO A 366 6.33 15.41 -10.17
N GLU A 367 7.36 14.76 -10.71
CA GLU A 367 7.90 15.12 -12.01
C GLU A 367 6.90 14.86 -13.14
N ILE A 368 6.22 13.70 -13.14
CA ILE A 368 5.14 13.42 -14.11
C ILE A 368 4.04 14.49 -14.01
N VAL A 369 3.63 14.86 -12.80
CA VAL A 369 2.63 15.90 -12.57
C VAL A 369 3.06 17.22 -13.19
N SER A 370 4.35 17.61 -13.12
CA SER A 370 4.86 18.84 -13.70
C SER A 370 4.69 18.93 -15.23
N TYR A 371 4.65 17.78 -15.91
CA TYR A 371 4.37 17.70 -17.35
C TYR A 371 2.89 17.91 -17.66
N VAL A 372 2.01 17.35 -16.86
CA VAL A 372 0.56 17.35 -17.13
C VAL A 372 -0.18 18.54 -16.51
N GLU A 373 0.35 19.17 -15.46
CA GLU A 373 -0.33 20.27 -14.73
C GLU A 373 -0.60 21.52 -15.59
N LYS A 374 0.15 21.68 -16.69
CA LYS A 374 0.00 22.82 -17.62
C LYS A 374 -1.15 22.64 -18.61
N LEU A 375 -1.82 21.50 -18.58
CA LEU A 375 -2.98 21.26 -19.44
C LEU A 375 -4.14 22.18 -19.07
N LYS A 376 -4.88 22.64 -20.09
CA LYS A 376 -6.06 23.52 -19.91
C LYS A 376 -7.13 22.87 -19.02
N ILE A 377 -7.35 21.59 -19.16
CA ILE A 377 -8.16 20.79 -18.25
C ILE A 377 -7.21 20.26 -17.18
N GLN A 378 -7.38 20.75 -15.97
CA GLN A 378 -6.46 20.49 -14.88
C GLN A 378 -6.53 19.02 -14.42
N PRO A 379 -5.47 18.24 -14.57
CA PRO A 379 -5.36 16.89 -14.01
C PRO A 379 -5.52 16.89 -12.49
N ARG A 380 -5.96 15.78 -11.95
CA ARG A 380 -6.00 15.57 -10.51
C ARG A 380 -4.99 14.53 -10.11
N PHE A 381 -4.18 14.88 -9.12
CA PHE A 381 -3.20 14.02 -8.48
C PHE A 381 -3.52 13.93 -6.99
N GLY A 382 -3.48 12.74 -6.43
CA GLY A 382 -3.81 12.54 -5.03
C GLY A 382 -3.50 11.14 -4.53
N GLU A 383 -4.07 10.83 -3.39
CA GLU A 383 -3.89 9.58 -2.66
C GLU A 383 -5.23 8.87 -2.49
N PHE A 384 -5.19 7.55 -2.31
CA PHE A 384 -6.37 6.76 -2.00
C PHE A 384 -6.06 5.63 -1.02
N GLY A 385 -7.11 5.10 -0.38
CA GLY A 385 -6.97 3.96 0.52
C GLY A 385 -6.01 4.23 1.67
N ASP A 386 -5.15 3.26 1.94
CA ASP A 386 -4.19 3.27 3.04
C ASP A 386 -2.78 3.73 2.62
N ASN A 387 -2.73 4.81 1.81
CA ASN A 387 -1.48 5.43 1.41
C ASN A 387 -0.68 5.92 2.63
N ALA A 388 0.60 5.59 2.69
CA ALA A 388 1.47 6.10 3.74
C ALA A 388 2.03 7.48 3.38
N PRO A 389 2.08 8.45 4.33
CA PRO A 389 2.68 9.76 4.10
C PRO A 389 4.14 9.65 3.63
N GLY A 390 4.52 10.47 2.65
CA GLY A 390 5.88 10.47 2.10
C GLY A 390 6.19 9.35 1.09
N SER A 391 5.21 8.45 0.85
CA SER A 391 5.33 7.42 -0.20
C SER A 391 5.32 8.03 -1.60
N ASP A 392 5.91 7.31 -2.53
CA ASP A 392 5.88 7.66 -3.94
C ASP A 392 5.91 6.40 -4.81
N PHE A 393 5.56 6.57 -6.08
CA PHE A 393 5.76 5.56 -7.12
C PHE A 393 6.84 6.06 -8.06
N ILE A 394 7.81 5.22 -8.41
CA ILE A 394 8.96 5.64 -9.18
C ILE A 394 9.15 4.78 -10.42
N PHE A 395 9.60 5.41 -11.50
CA PHE A 395 9.98 4.74 -12.73
C PHE A 395 11.50 4.83 -12.87
N VAL A 396 12.20 3.70 -12.79
CA VAL A 396 13.67 3.64 -12.87
C VAL A 396 14.06 3.17 -14.26
N ALA A 397 14.71 4.05 -15.04
CA ALA A 397 15.18 3.72 -16.38
C ALA A 397 16.27 2.64 -16.33
N ARG A 398 16.23 1.72 -17.29
CA ARG A 398 17.17 0.59 -17.42
C ARG A 398 18.03 0.73 -18.65
#